data_7d78a6ff57249fdb1e1e065aa05b7a9e
#
_entry.id   7d78a6ff57249fdb1e1e065aa05b7a9e
#
_cell.length_a   1.000
_cell.length_b   1.000
_cell.length_c   1.000
_cell.angle_alpha   90.00
_cell.angle_beta   90.00
_cell.angle_gamma   90.00
#
_symmetry.space_group_name_H-M   'P 1'
#
loop_
_entity.id
_entity.type
_entity.pdbx_description
1 polymer ?
#
loop_
_entity_poly.entity_id
_entity_poly.type
_entity_poly.pdbx_seq_one_letter_code
_entity_poly.pdbx_strand_id
1 'polypeptide(L)'
;GLTKRLIIPVPVLTPRLSSYWIHLVTPVPAALARPLAEGLRNPVLCKDNRIRELIPQKLLDCRQAIRFALEKLRLQQVETSWTDAGAVAPVEWSIQEDPDWAGGTIFKDDRRMLVKGAAEKLWPAVMGIGGKTGWYYADWLWHLRGWMDRLIGGPGLGRGRRDPAEVQAGDALDFWRVLAVDPGRRLKLVAEMKLPGEAVLELVLTECFDGTTEVRQCARYKPRGLLGLLYWYSVLPF
;
A
#
# COMPACT_ATOMS: atom_id res chain seq x y z
N GLY A 1 -20.69 9.13 -8.62
CA GLY A 1 -20.54 10.55 -8.97
C GLY A 1 -19.53 11.21 -8.06
N LEU A 2 -18.63 12.04 -8.62
CA LEU A 2 -17.68 12.83 -7.83
C LEU A 2 -18.47 13.81 -6.96
N THR A 3 -18.25 13.81 -5.67
CA THR A 3 -18.81 14.80 -4.74
C THR A 3 -18.32 16.20 -5.11
N LYS A 4 -19.23 17.17 -5.14
CA LYS A 4 -18.87 18.58 -5.34
C LYS A 4 -17.93 19.01 -4.21
N ARG A 5 -16.74 19.47 -4.57
CA ARG A 5 -15.75 19.98 -3.62
C ARG A 5 -15.90 21.50 -3.49
N LEU A 6 -15.83 21.98 -2.26
CA LEU A 6 -15.76 23.41 -1.98
C LEU A 6 -14.36 23.90 -2.33
N ILE A 7 -14.26 24.82 -3.31
CA ILE A 7 -12.99 25.45 -3.69
C ILE A 7 -12.94 26.84 -3.09
N ILE A 8 -12.02 27.05 -2.16
CA ILE A 8 -11.78 28.35 -1.52
C ILE A 8 -10.50 28.93 -2.15
N PRO A 9 -10.59 29.99 -2.93
CA PRO A 9 -9.41 30.63 -3.49
C PRO A 9 -8.61 31.33 -2.39
N VAL A 10 -7.32 31.02 -2.31
CA VAL A 10 -6.38 31.68 -1.39
C VAL A 10 -5.56 32.69 -2.18
N PRO A 11 -5.61 34.00 -1.86
CA PRO A 11 -5.00 35.05 -2.67
C PRO A 11 -3.46 35.08 -2.59
N VAL A 12 -2.87 34.32 -1.68
CA VAL A 12 -1.42 34.26 -1.48
C VAL A 12 -0.89 32.87 -1.76
N LEU A 13 0.05 32.76 -2.69
CA LEU A 13 0.75 31.50 -2.97
C LEU A 13 1.74 31.21 -1.85
N THR A 14 1.38 30.30 -0.96
CA THR A 14 2.20 29.84 0.16
C THR A 14 2.61 28.38 -0.02
N PRO A 15 3.67 28.08 -0.82
CA PRO A 15 4.03 26.70 -1.15
C PRO A 15 4.31 25.83 0.09
N ARG A 16 4.89 26.43 1.13
CA ARG A 16 5.17 25.72 2.40
C ARG A 16 3.88 25.31 3.11
N LEU A 17 2.93 26.23 3.30
CA LEU A 17 1.63 25.93 3.89
C LEU A 17 0.85 24.92 3.05
N SER A 18 0.86 25.08 1.73
CA SER A 18 0.22 24.14 0.81
C SER A 18 0.81 22.73 0.92
N SER A 19 2.13 22.60 1.08
CA SER A 19 2.78 21.28 1.22
C SER A 19 2.41 20.58 2.54
N TYR A 20 2.25 21.32 3.64
CA TYR A 20 1.76 20.76 4.92
C TYR A 20 0.29 20.37 4.83
N TRP A 21 -0.53 21.17 4.14
CA TRP A 21 -1.93 20.82 3.90
C TRP A 21 -2.06 19.56 3.05
N ILE A 22 -1.28 19.44 1.97
CA ILE A 22 -1.22 18.24 1.15
C ILE A 22 -0.84 17.03 2.00
N HIS A 23 0.16 17.14 2.88
CA HIS A 23 0.56 16.07 3.78
C HIS A 23 -0.55 15.64 4.75
N LEU A 24 -1.34 16.61 5.25
CA LEU A 24 -2.42 16.32 6.18
C LEU A 24 -3.61 15.62 5.51
N VAL A 25 -3.96 16.05 4.30
CA VAL A 25 -5.19 15.61 3.59
C VAL A 25 -4.94 14.44 2.66
N THR A 26 -3.70 14.28 2.18
CA THR A 26 -3.31 13.22 1.24
C THR A 26 -2.20 12.35 1.82
N PRO A 27 -1.94 11.15 1.27
CA PRO A 27 -0.81 10.31 1.67
C PRO A 27 0.55 10.86 1.18
N VAL A 28 0.60 12.01 0.53
CA VAL A 28 1.84 12.60 -0.01
C VAL A 28 2.61 13.30 1.11
N PRO A 29 3.85 12.88 1.44
CA PRO A 29 4.66 13.55 2.44
C PRO A 29 4.99 15.00 2.05
N ALA A 30 5.00 15.92 3.03
CA ALA A 30 5.34 17.32 2.81
C ALA A 30 6.73 17.49 2.16
N ALA A 31 7.67 16.59 2.46
CA ALA A 31 9.01 16.58 1.87
C ALA A 31 8.99 16.41 0.34
N LEU A 32 8.02 15.65 -0.20
CA LEU A 32 7.81 15.50 -1.64
C LEU A 32 6.94 16.63 -2.23
N ALA A 33 5.88 17.01 -1.52
CA ALA A 33 4.96 18.03 -1.98
C ALA A 33 5.60 19.42 -2.08
N ARG A 34 6.53 19.75 -1.18
CA ARG A 34 7.15 21.07 -1.09
C ARG A 34 7.97 21.45 -2.32
N PRO A 35 8.95 20.66 -2.81
CA PRO A 35 9.70 20.99 -4.03
C PRO A 35 8.78 21.14 -5.25
N LEU A 36 7.76 20.30 -5.36
CA LEU A 36 6.79 20.37 -6.45
C LEU A 36 5.96 21.67 -6.40
N ALA A 37 5.48 22.04 -5.21
CA ALA A 37 4.73 23.28 -5.03
C ALA A 37 5.62 24.54 -5.22
N GLU A 38 6.87 24.49 -4.78
CA GLU A 38 7.85 25.56 -5.00
C GLU A 38 8.21 25.69 -6.50
N GLY A 39 8.29 24.56 -7.22
CA GLY A 39 8.55 24.51 -8.65
C GLY A 39 7.47 25.21 -9.51
N LEU A 40 6.22 25.32 -9.02
CA LEU A 40 5.15 26.05 -9.71
C LEU A 40 5.42 27.56 -9.88
N ARG A 41 6.38 28.12 -9.16
CA ARG A 41 6.80 29.51 -9.31
C ARG A 41 7.65 29.74 -10.56
N ASN A 42 8.26 28.70 -11.08
CA ASN A 42 9.15 28.80 -12.22
C ASN A 42 8.40 28.54 -13.52
N PRO A 43 8.49 29.41 -14.53
CA PRO A 43 7.95 29.10 -15.84
C PRO A 43 8.76 27.96 -16.45
N VAL A 44 8.09 26.83 -16.71
CA VAL A 44 8.71 25.65 -17.34
C VAL A 44 8.38 25.69 -18.83
N LEU A 45 9.30 26.22 -19.62
CA LEU A 45 9.17 26.29 -21.07
C LEU A 45 10.28 25.46 -21.72
N CYS A 46 9.88 24.61 -22.67
CA CYS A 46 10.82 23.86 -23.49
C CYS A 46 11.52 24.82 -24.46
N LYS A 47 12.83 24.99 -24.34
CA LYS A 47 13.65 25.84 -25.21
C LYS A 47 14.14 25.12 -26.46
N ASP A 48 14.23 23.80 -26.42
CA ASP A 48 14.71 22.94 -27.49
C ASP A 48 13.57 22.07 -28.02
N ASN A 49 13.27 22.18 -29.30
CA ASN A 49 12.19 21.45 -29.97
C ASN A 49 12.69 20.32 -30.88
N ARG A 50 14.00 20.01 -30.92
CA ARG A 50 14.58 18.95 -31.78
C ARG A 50 13.94 17.60 -31.59
N ILE A 51 13.43 17.31 -30.37
CA ILE A 51 12.72 16.07 -30.08
C ILE A 51 11.47 15.88 -30.95
N ARG A 52 10.83 16.97 -31.38
CA ARG A 52 9.61 16.93 -32.25
C ARG A 52 9.93 16.49 -33.67
N GLU A 53 11.18 16.75 -34.11
CA GLU A 53 11.67 16.32 -35.44
C GLU A 53 12.06 14.85 -35.41
N LEU A 54 12.66 14.39 -34.30
CA LEU A 54 13.09 13.01 -34.11
C LEU A 54 11.91 12.09 -33.84
N ILE A 55 10.91 12.54 -33.06
CA ILE A 55 9.74 11.77 -32.68
C ILE A 55 8.49 12.60 -33.01
N PRO A 56 8.01 12.53 -34.26
CA PRO A 56 6.82 13.27 -34.65
C PRO A 56 5.59 12.65 -34.02
N GLN A 57 5.04 13.32 -33.00
CA GLN A 57 3.81 12.91 -32.31
C GLN A 57 2.91 14.09 -32.06
N LYS A 58 1.60 13.85 -32.10
CA LYS A 58 0.60 14.85 -31.72
C LYS A 58 0.63 15.06 -30.23
N LEU A 59 1.07 16.25 -29.78
CA LEU A 59 1.08 16.60 -28.38
C LEU A 59 -0.35 16.83 -27.86
N LEU A 60 -0.61 16.35 -26.67
CA LEU A 60 -1.87 16.58 -25.97
C LEU A 60 -1.79 17.90 -25.19
N ASP A 61 -2.89 18.65 -25.15
CA ASP A 61 -2.99 19.73 -24.19
C ASP A 61 -3.19 19.20 -22.75
N CYS A 62 -2.93 20.06 -21.75
CA CYS A 62 -3.02 19.68 -20.35
C CYS A 62 -4.42 19.13 -19.98
N ARG A 63 -5.49 19.71 -20.54
CA ARG A 63 -6.87 19.28 -20.28
C ARG A 63 -7.15 17.89 -20.85
N GLN A 64 -6.66 17.61 -22.05
CA GLN A 64 -6.79 16.31 -22.69
C GLN A 64 -5.99 15.25 -21.92
N ALA A 65 -4.74 15.56 -21.53
CA ALA A 65 -3.90 14.65 -20.76
C ALA A 65 -4.55 14.28 -19.41
N ILE A 66 -5.10 15.27 -18.69
CA ILE A 66 -5.83 15.03 -17.44
C ILE A 66 -7.08 14.18 -17.70
N ARG A 67 -7.84 14.45 -18.77
CA ARG A 67 -9.03 13.66 -19.10
C ARG A 67 -8.68 12.19 -19.34
N PHE A 68 -7.65 11.91 -20.13
CA PHE A 68 -7.21 10.55 -20.42
C PHE A 68 -6.68 9.84 -19.16
N ALA A 69 -5.94 10.54 -18.29
CA ALA A 69 -5.50 9.98 -17.02
C ALA A 69 -6.68 9.61 -16.11
N LEU A 70 -7.69 10.47 -16.01
CA LEU A 70 -8.90 10.20 -15.23
C LEU A 70 -9.73 9.06 -15.84
N GLU A 71 -9.76 8.92 -17.16
CA GLU A 71 -10.43 7.83 -17.84
C GLU A 71 -9.74 6.49 -17.57
N LYS A 72 -8.40 6.42 -17.64
CA LYS A 72 -7.63 5.23 -17.24
C LYS A 72 -7.91 4.83 -15.79
N LEU A 73 -7.98 5.80 -14.87
CA LEU A 73 -8.35 5.55 -13.48
C LEU A 73 -9.77 4.98 -13.36
N ARG A 74 -10.73 5.49 -14.14
CA ARG A 74 -12.13 5.00 -14.13
C ARG A 74 -12.26 3.60 -14.70
N LEU A 75 -11.47 3.27 -15.73
CA LEU A 75 -11.44 1.96 -16.40
C LEU A 75 -10.54 0.97 -15.66
N GLN A 76 -9.89 1.38 -14.57
CA GLN A 76 -8.95 0.54 -13.80
C GLN A 76 -7.77 -0.02 -14.63
N GLN A 77 -7.35 0.74 -15.64
CA GLN A 77 -6.26 0.40 -16.56
C GLN A 77 -4.93 1.07 -16.18
N VAL A 78 -4.76 1.42 -14.90
CA VAL A 78 -3.51 2.00 -14.40
C VAL A 78 -2.51 0.88 -14.14
N GLU A 79 -1.41 0.88 -14.88
CA GLU A 79 -0.36 -0.14 -14.76
C GLU A 79 0.50 0.06 -13.51
N THR A 80 0.83 1.31 -13.19
CA THR A 80 1.69 1.64 -12.04
C THR A 80 1.15 2.87 -11.30
N SER A 81 1.40 2.92 -9.99
CA SER A 81 1.08 4.07 -9.15
C SER A 81 2.35 4.58 -8.47
N TRP A 82 2.42 5.88 -8.19
CA TRP A 82 3.53 6.44 -7.41
C TRP A 82 3.67 5.82 -6.01
N THR A 83 2.58 5.28 -5.46
CA THR A 83 2.57 4.57 -4.18
C THR A 83 3.33 3.25 -4.25
N ASP A 84 3.51 2.71 -5.46
CA ASP A 84 4.22 1.44 -5.69
C ASP A 84 5.72 1.69 -5.90
N ALA A 85 6.15 2.95 -5.99
CA ALA A 85 7.55 3.30 -6.10
C ALA A 85 8.31 2.91 -4.83
N GLY A 86 9.43 2.21 -5.00
CA GLY A 86 10.33 1.77 -3.94
C GLY A 86 10.82 0.34 -4.15
N ALA A 87 12.02 0.07 -3.71
CA ALA A 87 12.55 -1.28 -3.65
C ALA A 87 12.08 -1.95 -2.37
N VAL A 88 11.38 -3.07 -2.49
CA VAL A 88 11.04 -3.91 -1.33
C VAL A 88 12.16 -4.90 -1.16
N ALA A 89 12.97 -4.72 -0.11
CA ALA A 89 13.91 -5.75 0.29
C ALA A 89 13.14 -6.97 0.80
N PRO A 90 13.47 -8.19 0.37
CA PRO A 90 12.92 -9.40 0.96
C PRO A 90 13.23 -9.40 2.46
N VAL A 91 12.22 -9.71 3.27
CA VAL A 91 12.39 -9.83 4.72
C VAL A 91 12.97 -11.22 4.99
N GLU A 92 14.28 -11.30 5.02
CA GLU A 92 15.03 -12.52 5.35
C GLU A 92 15.41 -12.47 6.83
N TRP A 93 14.54 -12.99 7.69
CA TRP A 93 14.81 -13.04 9.13
C TRP A 93 15.57 -14.29 9.57
N SER A 94 15.53 -15.33 8.75
CA SER A 94 16.32 -16.55 8.91
C SER A 94 16.58 -17.17 7.55
N ILE A 95 17.79 -17.63 7.32
CA ILE A 95 18.15 -18.50 6.21
C ILE A 95 17.76 -19.93 6.63
N GLN A 96 17.41 -20.79 5.68
CA GLN A 96 16.84 -22.12 5.92
C GLN A 96 17.74 -23.04 6.76
N GLU A 97 19.01 -22.71 6.88
CA GLU A 97 20.04 -23.46 7.63
C GLU A 97 20.52 -22.73 8.91
N ASP A 98 19.94 -21.57 9.22
CA ASP A 98 20.31 -20.84 10.43
C ASP A 98 19.77 -21.54 11.70
N PRO A 99 20.53 -21.56 12.80
CA PRO A 99 20.02 -22.01 14.08
C PRO A 99 18.81 -21.19 14.53
N ASP A 100 17.90 -21.80 15.31
CA ASP A 100 16.66 -21.17 15.80
C ASP A 100 16.86 -19.86 16.59
N TRP A 101 18.07 -19.64 17.11
CA TRP A 101 18.43 -18.40 17.81
C TRP A 101 19.01 -17.30 16.91
N ALA A 102 19.34 -17.61 15.66
CA ALA A 102 19.85 -16.64 14.71
C ALA A 102 18.73 -15.70 14.25
N GLY A 103 19.05 -14.45 14.03
CA GLY A 103 18.08 -13.44 13.57
C GLY A 103 17.20 -12.82 14.67
N GLY A 104 17.30 -13.25 15.93
CA GLY A 104 16.55 -12.77 17.09
C GLY A 104 15.18 -13.43 17.24
N THR A 105 14.44 -13.06 18.29
CA THR A 105 13.12 -13.65 18.58
C THR A 105 12.07 -13.16 17.58
N ILE A 106 11.49 -14.10 16.84
CA ILE A 106 10.37 -13.84 15.92
C ILE A 106 9.09 -14.39 16.56
N PHE A 107 8.15 -13.50 16.82
CA PHE A 107 6.81 -13.89 17.27
C PHE A 107 5.97 -14.33 16.08
N LYS A 108 5.13 -15.34 16.30
CA LYS A 108 4.26 -15.92 15.28
C LYS A 108 2.85 -16.09 15.81
N ASP A 109 1.87 -15.57 15.06
CA ASP A 109 0.45 -15.89 15.20
C ASP A 109 0.03 -16.68 13.96
N ASP A 110 -0.37 -17.93 14.12
CA ASP A 110 -0.69 -18.87 13.05
C ASP A 110 -2.12 -19.39 13.26
N ARG A 111 -3.04 -18.84 12.50
CA ARG A 111 -4.47 -19.16 12.56
C ARG A 111 -4.88 -19.97 11.35
N ARG A 112 -5.71 -21.02 11.55
CA ARG A 112 -6.17 -21.89 10.48
C ARG A 112 -7.66 -22.09 10.58
N MET A 113 -8.32 -22.13 9.44
CA MET A 113 -9.76 -22.37 9.35
C MET A 113 -10.05 -23.21 8.10
N LEU A 114 -10.91 -24.20 8.26
CA LEU A 114 -11.42 -24.99 7.14
C LEU A 114 -12.70 -24.33 6.60
N VAL A 115 -12.71 -24.06 5.31
CA VAL A 115 -13.82 -23.44 4.60
C VAL A 115 -14.31 -24.39 3.51
N LYS A 116 -15.61 -24.60 3.41
CA LYS A 116 -16.21 -25.43 2.34
C LYS A 116 -16.10 -24.68 1.00
N GLY A 117 -15.45 -25.29 0.04
CA GLY A 117 -15.27 -24.77 -1.32
C GLY A 117 -13.85 -24.87 -1.81
N ALA A 118 -13.67 -24.79 -3.13
CA ALA A 118 -12.37 -24.79 -3.78
C ALA A 118 -11.62 -23.47 -3.55
N ALA A 119 -10.29 -23.52 -3.54
CA ALA A 119 -9.42 -22.36 -3.36
C ALA A 119 -9.69 -21.26 -4.39
N GLU A 120 -10.02 -21.62 -5.62
CA GLU A 120 -10.36 -20.67 -6.69
C GLU A 120 -11.52 -19.75 -6.34
N LYS A 121 -12.53 -20.26 -5.58
CA LYS A 121 -13.69 -19.45 -5.13
C LYS A 121 -13.34 -18.54 -3.95
N LEU A 122 -12.36 -18.91 -3.15
CA LEU A 122 -11.90 -18.14 -2.00
C LEU A 122 -10.83 -17.10 -2.37
N TRP A 123 -10.07 -17.38 -3.42
CA TRP A 123 -8.98 -16.51 -3.85
C TRP A 123 -9.39 -15.06 -4.12
N PRO A 124 -10.53 -14.76 -4.77
CA PRO A 124 -10.99 -13.38 -4.95
C PRO A 124 -11.18 -12.62 -3.63
N ALA A 125 -11.58 -13.31 -2.55
CA ALA A 125 -11.66 -12.68 -1.23
C ALA A 125 -10.28 -12.34 -0.67
N VAL A 126 -9.28 -13.22 -0.83
CA VAL A 126 -7.89 -12.94 -0.45
C VAL A 126 -7.34 -11.77 -1.27
N MET A 127 -7.59 -11.76 -2.58
CA MET A 127 -7.16 -10.69 -3.47
C MET A 127 -7.88 -9.36 -3.21
N GLY A 128 -9.10 -9.40 -2.65
CA GLY A 128 -9.93 -8.23 -2.38
C GLY A 128 -9.59 -7.45 -1.11
N ILE A 129 -8.68 -7.93 -0.25
CA ILE A 129 -8.36 -7.27 1.03
C ILE A 129 -7.74 -5.88 0.84
N GLY A 130 -8.01 -4.99 1.79
CA GLY A 130 -7.52 -3.62 1.80
C GLY A 130 -8.31 -2.65 0.93
N GLY A 131 -7.90 -1.39 0.93
CA GLY A 131 -8.56 -0.32 0.21
C GLY A 131 -10.03 -0.11 0.61
N LYS A 132 -10.94 -0.09 -0.37
CA LYS A 132 -12.38 0.12 -0.11
C LYS A 132 -13.07 -1.09 0.53
N THR A 133 -12.57 -2.29 0.31
CA THR A 133 -13.13 -3.53 0.87
C THR A 133 -12.80 -3.68 2.35
N GLY A 134 -11.70 -3.05 2.79
CA GLY A 134 -11.22 -3.17 4.18
C GLY A 134 -10.54 -4.51 4.46
N TRP A 135 -10.39 -4.81 5.74
CA TRP A 135 -9.66 -5.99 6.23
C TRP A 135 -10.60 -7.07 6.79
N TYR A 136 -11.88 -7.02 6.42
CA TYR A 136 -12.98 -7.92 6.81
C TYR A 136 -13.28 -7.98 8.31
N TYR A 137 -12.26 -8.13 9.17
CA TYR A 137 -12.42 -8.21 10.60
C TYR A 137 -11.84 -6.98 11.30
N ALA A 138 -12.58 -6.45 12.27
CA ALA A 138 -12.15 -5.33 13.14
C ALA A 138 -11.62 -4.10 12.36
N ASP A 139 -12.28 -3.73 11.28
CA ASP A 139 -11.85 -2.66 10.37
C ASP A 139 -11.60 -1.33 11.10
N TRP A 140 -12.35 -1.06 12.16
CA TRP A 140 -12.17 0.10 13.01
C TRP A 140 -10.79 0.14 13.71
N LEU A 141 -10.24 -1.04 14.09
CA LEU A 141 -8.88 -1.12 14.66
C LEU A 141 -7.82 -0.78 13.60
N TRP A 142 -8.02 -1.24 12.36
CA TRP A 142 -7.15 -0.90 11.26
C TRP A 142 -7.18 0.60 10.95
N HIS A 143 -8.36 1.22 11.00
CA HIS A 143 -8.51 2.67 10.87
C HIS A 143 -7.80 3.43 12.00
N LEU A 144 -7.99 3.01 13.25
CA LEU A 144 -7.31 3.58 14.41
C LEU A 144 -5.79 3.44 14.26
N ARG A 145 -5.33 2.27 13.87
CA ARG A 145 -3.90 1.99 13.64
C ARG A 145 -3.32 2.87 12.53
N GLY A 146 -4.04 3.00 11.42
CA GLY A 146 -3.63 3.85 10.30
C GLY A 146 -3.58 5.34 10.70
N TRP A 147 -4.51 5.79 11.53
CA TRP A 147 -4.49 7.15 12.07
C TRP A 147 -3.28 7.40 12.98
N MET A 148 -2.99 6.46 13.90
CA MET A 148 -1.80 6.53 14.76
C MET A 148 -0.51 6.54 13.93
N ASP A 149 -0.43 5.70 12.90
CA ASP A 149 0.72 5.65 12.00
C ASP A 149 0.96 6.99 11.29
N ARG A 150 -0.13 7.67 10.85
CA ARG A 150 -0.04 9.01 10.27
C ARG A 150 0.50 10.06 11.24
N LEU A 151 0.11 10.01 12.51
CA LEU A 151 0.60 10.95 13.52
C LEU A 151 2.13 10.89 13.68
N ILE A 152 2.71 9.71 13.53
CA ILE A 152 4.16 9.51 13.62
C ILE A 152 4.86 9.59 12.25
N GLY A 153 4.12 10.05 11.21
CA GLY A 153 4.65 10.26 9.85
C GLY A 153 4.81 8.98 9.02
N GLY A 154 4.03 7.94 9.32
CA GLY A 154 3.88 6.74 8.49
C GLY A 154 2.84 6.93 7.36
N PRO A 155 2.71 5.93 6.46
CA PRO A 155 1.79 6.00 5.32
C PRO A 155 0.30 5.98 5.71
N GLY A 156 -0.06 5.37 6.83
CA GLY A 156 -1.44 5.14 7.24
C GLY A 156 -2.22 4.31 6.21
N LEU A 157 -3.55 4.35 6.28
CA LEU A 157 -4.45 3.72 5.27
C LEU A 157 -4.61 4.56 3.99
N GLY A 158 -3.84 5.64 3.84
CA GLY A 158 -4.07 6.61 2.77
C GLY A 158 -3.60 6.19 1.38
N ARG A 159 -2.80 5.12 1.28
CA ARG A 159 -2.33 4.63 -0.02
C ARG A 159 -3.41 3.92 -0.81
N GLY A 160 -4.35 3.24 -0.10
CA GLY A 160 -5.34 2.40 -0.73
C GLY A 160 -4.71 1.25 -1.51
N ARG A 161 -5.29 0.94 -2.67
CA ARG A 161 -4.74 -0.07 -3.58
C ARG A 161 -4.84 0.42 -5.03
N ARG A 162 -3.93 -0.07 -5.89
CA ARG A 162 -3.85 0.27 -7.31
C ARG A 162 -5.07 -0.20 -8.08
N ASP A 163 -5.41 -1.48 -7.93
CA ASP A 163 -6.53 -2.14 -8.60
C ASP A 163 -7.42 -2.84 -7.57
N PRO A 164 -8.78 -2.71 -7.65
CA PRO A 164 -9.68 -3.32 -6.66
C PRO A 164 -9.77 -4.84 -6.75
N ALA A 165 -9.43 -5.46 -7.87
CA ALA A 165 -9.55 -6.90 -8.09
C ALA A 165 -8.19 -7.61 -8.11
N GLU A 166 -7.14 -6.94 -8.63
CA GLU A 166 -5.83 -7.54 -8.83
C GLU A 166 -4.76 -6.93 -7.92
N VAL A 167 -3.86 -7.80 -7.49
CA VAL A 167 -2.69 -7.44 -6.66
C VAL A 167 -1.45 -8.09 -7.28
N GLN A 168 -0.39 -7.31 -7.41
CA GLN A 168 0.89 -7.77 -7.94
C GLN A 168 2.00 -7.55 -6.91
N ALA A 169 3.10 -8.30 -7.04
CA ALA A 169 4.28 -8.07 -6.22
C ALA A 169 4.79 -6.63 -6.41
N GLY A 170 5.04 -5.93 -5.31
CA GLY A 170 5.41 -4.51 -5.31
C GLY A 170 4.24 -3.55 -5.07
N ASP A 171 2.98 -3.98 -5.25
CA ASP A 171 1.81 -3.12 -5.01
C ASP A 171 1.72 -2.68 -3.54
N ALA A 172 1.26 -1.45 -3.33
CA ALA A 172 0.87 -0.97 -2.01
C ALA A 172 -0.58 -1.36 -1.71
N LEU A 173 -0.79 -1.98 -0.54
CA LEU A 173 -2.10 -2.26 0.04
C LEU A 173 -2.23 -1.53 1.38
N ASP A 174 -2.81 -0.34 1.36
CA ASP A 174 -2.88 0.54 2.53
C ASP A 174 -1.49 0.81 3.11
N PHE A 175 -1.15 0.27 4.27
CA PHE A 175 0.17 0.36 4.89
C PHE A 175 1.02 -0.91 4.72
N TRP A 176 0.55 -1.86 3.91
CA TRP A 176 1.29 -3.06 3.54
C TRP A 176 1.90 -2.94 2.15
N ARG A 177 2.97 -3.68 1.92
CA ARG A 177 3.56 -3.90 0.61
C ARG A 177 3.46 -5.37 0.25
N VAL A 178 3.05 -5.65 -0.97
CA VAL A 178 3.00 -7.02 -1.49
C VAL A 178 4.40 -7.51 -1.80
N LEU A 179 4.84 -8.57 -1.12
CA LEU A 179 6.12 -9.23 -1.37
C LEU A 179 6.02 -10.30 -2.46
N ALA A 180 4.97 -11.11 -2.39
CA ALA A 180 4.76 -12.19 -3.33
C ALA A 180 3.28 -12.52 -3.48
N VAL A 181 2.91 -12.92 -4.69
CA VAL A 181 1.58 -13.45 -5.03
C VAL A 181 1.78 -14.74 -5.81
N ASP A 182 1.30 -15.85 -5.25
CA ASP A 182 1.17 -17.11 -5.98
C ASP A 182 -0.33 -17.30 -6.24
N PRO A 183 -0.80 -17.08 -7.48
CA PRO A 183 -2.22 -17.07 -7.82
C PRO A 183 -2.95 -18.33 -7.33
N GLY A 184 -4.12 -18.15 -6.71
CA GLY A 184 -4.92 -19.25 -6.14
C GLY A 184 -4.37 -19.86 -4.86
N ARG A 185 -3.18 -19.49 -4.40
CA ARG A 185 -2.48 -20.20 -3.32
C ARG A 185 -1.96 -19.31 -2.20
N ARG A 186 -1.25 -18.23 -2.50
CA ARG A 186 -0.53 -17.47 -1.47
C ARG A 186 -0.45 -15.98 -1.76
N LEU A 187 -0.67 -15.18 -0.72
CA LEU A 187 -0.39 -13.76 -0.69
C LEU A 187 0.52 -13.45 0.51
N LYS A 188 1.65 -12.80 0.25
CA LYS A 188 2.61 -12.41 1.29
C LYS A 188 2.81 -10.90 1.30
N LEU A 189 2.66 -10.30 2.47
CA LEU A 189 2.70 -8.86 2.69
C LEU A 189 3.76 -8.50 3.72
N VAL A 190 4.40 -7.34 3.58
CA VAL A 190 5.28 -6.73 4.59
C VAL A 190 4.71 -5.39 5.02
N ALA A 191 4.77 -5.11 6.32
CA ALA A 191 4.30 -3.85 6.86
C ALA A 191 5.29 -2.71 6.55
N GLU A 192 4.80 -1.64 5.96
CA GLU A 192 5.53 -0.37 5.76
C GLU A 192 5.11 0.71 6.76
N MET A 193 4.12 0.43 7.60
CA MET A 193 3.79 1.29 8.72
C MET A 193 4.97 1.40 9.69
N LYS A 194 5.04 2.50 10.42
CA LYS A 194 6.07 2.69 11.45
C LYS A 194 5.75 1.82 12.66
N LEU A 195 6.35 0.64 12.68
CA LEU A 195 6.28 -0.30 13.78
C LEU A 195 7.56 -0.24 14.61
N PRO A 196 7.47 -0.52 15.91
CA PRO A 196 8.67 -0.81 16.71
C PRO A 196 9.19 -2.23 16.44
N GLY A 197 9.40 -2.57 15.15
CA GLY A 197 9.76 -3.88 14.67
C GLY A 197 9.44 -4.05 13.19
N GLU A 198 9.48 -5.28 12.72
CA GLU A 198 9.14 -5.66 11.35
C GLU A 198 8.00 -6.69 11.38
N ALA A 199 7.02 -6.54 10.50
CA ALA A 199 5.87 -7.45 10.42
C ALA A 199 5.67 -7.99 9.01
N VAL A 200 5.37 -9.28 8.92
CA VAL A 200 4.98 -9.98 7.69
C VAL A 200 3.67 -10.69 7.94
N LEU A 201 2.73 -10.54 7.01
CA LEU A 201 1.47 -11.26 6.98
C LEU A 201 1.45 -12.17 5.76
N GLU A 202 1.11 -13.42 5.95
CA GLU A 202 1.02 -14.43 4.91
C GLU A 202 -0.35 -15.11 4.97
N LEU A 203 -1.04 -15.12 3.85
CA LEU A 203 -2.29 -15.85 3.64
C LEU A 203 -2.04 -16.98 2.67
N VAL A 204 -2.38 -18.20 3.07
CA VAL A 204 -2.18 -19.42 2.26
C VAL A 204 -3.50 -20.18 2.18
N LEU A 205 -3.85 -20.59 0.96
CA LEU A 205 -4.97 -21.49 0.68
C LEU A 205 -4.40 -22.87 0.31
N THR A 206 -4.90 -23.91 0.96
CA THR A 206 -4.50 -25.30 0.69
C THR A 206 -5.77 -26.13 0.50
N GLU A 207 -5.97 -26.69 -0.67
CA GLU A 207 -7.10 -27.56 -0.95
C GLU A 207 -6.95 -28.91 -0.22
N CYS A 208 -8.02 -29.35 0.41
CA CYS A 208 -8.13 -30.66 1.06
C CYS A 208 -8.92 -31.63 0.17
N PHE A 209 -8.68 -32.94 0.35
CA PHE A 209 -9.30 -33.98 -0.45
C PHE A 209 -10.82 -34.12 -0.26
N ASP A 210 -11.38 -33.50 0.78
CA ASP A 210 -12.82 -33.53 1.12
C ASP A 210 -13.63 -32.39 0.49
N GLY A 211 -13.05 -31.63 -0.44
CA GLY A 211 -13.67 -30.49 -1.08
C GLY A 211 -13.73 -29.23 -0.17
N THR A 212 -12.97 -29.22 0.91
CA THR A 212 -12.72 -28.02 1.73
C THR A 212 -11.38 -27.41 1.38
N THR A 213 -11.18 -26.15 1.77
CA THR A 213 -9.90 -25.45 1.66
C THR A 213 -9.47 -24.97 3.05
N GLU A 214 -8.27 -25.32 3.46
CA GLU A 214 -7.63 -24.72 4.62
C GLU A 214 -7.18 -23.30 4.27
N VAL A 215 -7.72 -22.34 4.98
CA VAL A 215 -7.28 -20.94 4.96
C VAL A 215 -6.35 -20.75 6.16
N ARG A 216 -5.09 -20.48 5.89
CA ARG A 216 -4.08 -20.22 6.91
C ARG A 216 -3.66 -18.77 6.85
N GLN A 217 -3.76 -18.07 7.97
CA GLN A 217 -3.21 -16.74 8.19
C GLN A 217 -2.02 -16.84 9.14
N CYS A 218 -0.86 -16.41 8.70
CA CYS A 218 0.34 -16.42 9.50
C CYS A 218 0.92 -15.00 9.59
N ALA A 219 0.82 -14.39 10.78
CA ALA A 219 1.47 -13.14 11.09
C ALA A 219 2.79 -13.42 11.79
N ARG A 220 3.89 -12.86 11.27
CA ARG A 220 5.21 -12.92 11.90
C ARG A 220 5.65 -11.51 12.26
N TYR A 221 6.22 -11.37 13.43
CA TYR A 221 6.69 -10.10 13.93
C TYR A 221 8.05 -10.21 14.62
N LYS A 222 8.98 -9.40 14.18
CA LYS A 222 10.32 -9.26 14.79
C LYS A 222 10.34 -7.94 15.57
N PRO A 223 10.22 -7.99 16.92
CA PRO A 223 10.19 -6.77 17.72
C PRO A 223 11.54 -6.09 17.75
N ARG A 224 11.51 -4.77 17.90
CA ARG A 224 12.69 -3.95 18.09
C ARG A 224 12.62 -3.33 19.49
N GLY A 225 13.33 -3.93 20.44
CA GLY A 225 13.37 -3.51 21.84
C GLY A 225 12.06 -3.70 22.59
N LEU A 226 11.95 -3.10 23.79
CA LEU A 226 10.82 -3.24 24.70
C LEU A 226 9.49 -2.72 24.09
N LEU A 227 9.53 -1.64 23.34
CA LEU A 227 8.34 -1.09 22.67
C LEU A 227 7.78 -2.08 21.64
N GLY A 228 8.64 -2.85 20.97
CA GLY A 228 8.22 -3.91 20.06
C GLY A 228 7.51 -5.05 20.79
N LEU A 229 7.99 -5.44 21.93
CA LEU A 229 7.35 -6.48 22.77
C LEU A 229 5.97 -6.00 23.25
N LEU A 230 5.89 -4.80 23.82
CA LEU A 230 4.62 -4.23 24.27
C LEU A 230 3.61 -4.11 23.12
N TYR A 231 4.06 -3.70 21.96
CA TYR A 231 3.21 -3.64 20.77
C TYR A 231 2.65 -5.01 20.41
N TRP A 232 3.49 -6.06 20.35
CA TRP A 232 3.04 -7.41 20.03
C TRP A 232 1.95 -7.90 20.98
N TYR A 233 2.19 -7.82 22.28
CA TYR A 233 1.21 -8.26 23.27
C TYR A 233 -0.07 -7.43 23.30
N SER A 234 -0.04 -6.19 22.83
CA SER A 234 -1.25 -5.36 22.69
C SER A 234 -2.10 -5.72 21.48
N VAL A 235 -1.48 -6.29 20.43
CA VAL A 235 -2.17 -6.63 19.17
C VAL A 235 -2.57 -8.12 19.11
N LEU A 236 -1.85 -9.00 19.81
CA LEU A 236 -2.06 -10.44 19.79
C LEU A 236 -3.50 -10.92 20.08
N PRO A 237 -4.32 -10.27 20.96
CA PRO A 237 -5.69 -10.69 21.24
C PRO A 237 -6.66 -10.51 20.05
N PHE A 238 -6.30 -9.73 19.05
CA PHE A 238 -7.14 -9.38 17.89
C PHE A 238 -6.71 -10.16 16.65
#